data_cd0178b8b335098a70b9306d50e605de
#
_entry.id   cd0178b8b335098a70b9306d50e605de
#
_cell.length_a   1.000
_cell.length_b   1.000
_cell.length_c   1.000
_cell.angle_alpha   90.00
_cell.angle_beta   90.00
_cell.angle_gamma   90.00
#
_symmetry.space_group_name_H-M   'P 1'
#
loop_
_entity.id
_entity.type
_entity.pdbx_description
1 polymer ?
#
loop_
_entity_poly.entity_id
_entity_poly.type
_entity_poly.pdbx_seq_one_letter_code
_entity_poly.pdbx_strand_id
1 'polypeptide(L)' 'MSKASFVAVDWGTTSFRLWVMDEGANILATTSGPYGMSRLKPDEYDRVLEDSLLKLNVAQDIPVIISGMAGAAQG' A
#
# COMPACT_ATOMS: atom_id res chain seq x y z
N MET A 1 -22.50 -2.58 5.26
CA MET A 1 -21.08 -2.98 5.26
C MET A 1 -20.23 -1.89 4.67
N SER A 2 -19.09 -1.66 5.28
CA SER A 2 -18.19 -0.62 4.83
C SER A 2 -17.49 -1.02 3.54
N LYS A 3 -17.42 -0.09 2.60
CA LYS A 3 -16.67 -0.28 1.37
C LYS A 3 -15.29 0.37 1.50
N ALA A 4 -14.31 -0.21 0.87
CA ALA A 4 -13.00 0.40 0.80
C ALA A 4 -13.10 1.74 0.08
N SER A 5 -12.54 2.77 0.69
CA SER A 5 -12.55 4.12 0.17
C SER A 5 -11.19 4.57 -0.32
N PHE A 6 -10.14 4.12 0.37
CA PHE A 6 -8.77 4.40 -0.03
C PHE A 6 -7.82 3.37 0.57
N VAL A 7 -6.61 3.34 0.04
CA VAL A 7 -5.54 2.49 0.54
C VAL A 7 -4.41 3.38 1.00
N ALA A 8 -3.94 3.16 2.22
CA ALA A 8 -2.79 3.87 2.78
C ALA A 8 -1.59 2.93 2.80
N VAL A 9 -0.45 3.41 2.34
CA VAL A 9 0.77 2.62 2.29
C VAL A 9 1.89 3.38 2.99
N ASP A 10 2.54 2.71 3.92
CA ASP A 10 3.75 3.21 4.56
C ASP A 10 4.91 2.36 4.04
N TRP A 11 5.72 2.95 3.17
CA TRP A 11 6.81 2.23 2.52
C TRP A 11 8.14 2.75 3.01
N GLY A 12 8.71 2.03 3.95
CA GLY A 12 9.98 2.40 4.53
C GLY A 12 11.16 1.75 3.82
N THR A 13 12.34 1.95 4.37
CA THR A 13 13.58 1.44 3.80
C THR A 13 13.62 -0.09 3.82
N THR A 14 13.14 -0.70 4.89
CA THR A 14 13.24 -2.16 5.07
C THR A 14 11.88 -2.85 5.16
N SER A 15 10.81 -2.10 5.31
CA SER A 15 9.49 -2.70 5.51
C SER A 15 8.41 -1.98 4.71
N PHE A 16 7.34 -2.70 4.48
CA PHE A 16 6.19 -2.25 3.71
C PHE A 16 4.94 -2.58 4.53
N ARG A 17 4.05 -1.60 4.66
CA ARG A 17 2.76 -1.78 5.33
C ARG A 17 1.66 -1.16 4.48
N LEU A 18 0.53 -1.84 4.45
CA LEU A 18 -0.61 -1.39 3.66
C LEU A 18 -1.88 -1.58 4.45
N TRP A 19 -2.74 -0.57 4.44
CA TRP A 19 -4.05 -0.60 5.08
C TRP A 19 -5.11 -0.26 4.06
N VAL A 20 -6.17 -1.06 4.03
CA VAL A 20 -7.36 -0.73 3.26
C VAL A 20 -8.34 -0.07 4.21
N MET A 21 -8.77 1.14 3.89
CA MET A 21 -9.55 1.97 4.78
C MET A 21 -10.89 2.30 4.17
N ASP A 22 -11.92 2.49 5.01
CA ASP A 22 -13.20 3.01 4.55
C ASP A 22 -13.25 4.53 4.70
N GLU A 23 -14.37 5.14 4.35
CA GLU A 23 -14.53 6.59 4.39
C GLU A 23 -14.51 7.16 5.81
N GLY A 24 -14.74 6.32 6.81
CA GLY A 24 -14.64 6.71 8.22
C GLY A 24 -13.27 6.47 8.81
N ALA A 25 -12.28 6.15 7.98
CA ALA A 25 -10.91 5.84 8.39
C ALA A 25 -10.81 4.60 9.26
N ASN A 26 -11.72 3.66 9.08
CA ASN A 26 -11.64 2.36 9.74
C ASN A 26 -10.81 1.41 8.89
N ILE A 27 -9.97 0.60 9.53
CA ILE A 27 -9.15 -0.37 8.84
C ILE A 27 -9.98 -1.60 8.49
N LEU A 28 -10.14 -1.87 7.21
CA LEU A 28 -10.90 -3.02 6.72
C LEU A 28 -10.00 -4.23 6.53
N ALA A 29 -8.76 -4.00 6.13
CA ALA A 29 -7.79 -5.07 5.91
C ALA A 29 -6.40 -4.48 5.97
N THR A 30 -5.40 -5.31 6.22
CA THR A 30 -4.01 -4.86 6.28
C THR A 30 -3.09 -5.99 5.83
N THR A 31 -1.95 -5.61 5.28
CA THR A 31 -0.87 -6.54 4.98
C THR A 31 0.45 -5.83 5.20
N SER A 32 1.50 -6.60 5.44
CA SER A 32 2.84 -6.07 5.63
C SER A 32 3.87 -7.10 5.21
N GLY A 33 5.10 -6.67 5.05
CA GLY A 33 6.16 -7.58 4.70
C GLY A 33 7.51 -6.87 4.63
N PRO A 34 8.59 -7.65 4.42
CA PRO A 34 9.96 -7.11 4.35
C PRO A 34 10.27 -6.58 2.94
N TYR A 35 9.34 -5.83 2.36
CA TYR A 35 9.47 -5.34 0.99
C TYR A 35 9.88 -3.87 0.95
N GLY A 36 10.76 -3.47 1.86
CA GLY A 36 11.22 -2.09 1.90
C GLY A 36 12.00 -1.69 0.65
N MET A 37 12.18 -0.41 0.46
CA MET A 37 12.80 0.15 -0.74
C MET A 37 14.21 -0.38 -0.98
N SER A 38 14.96 -0.67 0.07
CA SER A 38 16.33 -1.16 -0.08
C SER A 38 16.39 -2.57 -0.67
N ARG A 39 15.27 -3.28 -0.73
CA ARG A 39 15.22 -4.65 -1.22
C ARG A 39 14.55 -4.77 -2.58
N LEU A 40 14.06 -3.67 -3.12
CA LEU A 40 13.30 -3.68 -4.36
C LEU A 40 13.98 -2.86 -5.43
N LYS A 41 13.90 -3.34 -6.65
CA LYS A 41 14.27 -2.56 -7.83
C LYS A 41 13.09 -1.64 -8.18
N PRO A 42 13.33 -0.55 -8.92
CA PRO A 42 12.26 0.39 -9.26
C PRO A 42 11.01 -0.24 -9.89
N ASP A 43 11.20 -1.27 -10.71
CA ASP A 43 10.09 -1.93 -11.39
C ASP A 43 9.33 -2.92 -10.49
N GLU A 44 9.88 -3.23 -9.33
CA GLU A 44 9.26 -4.17 -8.41
C GLU A 44 8.24 -3.51 -7.48
N TYR A 45 8.29 -2.18 -7.34
CA TYR A 45 7.35 -1.47 -6.47
C TYR A 45 5.91 -1.68 -6.92
N ASP A 46 5.66 -1.50 -8.21
CA ASP A 46 4.32 -1.67 -8.75
C ASP A 46 3.82 -3.10 -8.55
N ARG A 47 4.70 -4.07 -8.73
CA ARG A 47 4.35 -5.48 -8.56
C ARG A 47 3.97 -5.78 -7.11
N VAL A 48 4.77 -5.32 -6.15
CA VAL A 48 4.47 -5.56 -4.73
C VAL A 48 3.14 -4.93 -4.36
N LEU A 49 2.90 -3.70 -4.80
CA LEU A 49 1.67 -3.00 -4.51
C LEU A 49 0.48 -3.72 -5.15
N GLU A 50 0.60 -4.08 -6.42
CA GLU A 50 -0.47 -4.75 -7.15
C GLU A 50 -0.81 -6.11 -6.52
N ASP A 51 0.21 -6.90 -6.21
CA ASP A 51 0.00 -8.21 -5.57
C ASP A 51 -0.69 -8.05 -4.22
N SER A 52 -0.32 -7.04 -3.45
CA SER A 52 -0.93 -6.78 -2.15
C SER A 52 -2.40 -6.40 -2.29
N LEU A 53 -2.71 -5.56 -3.27
CA LEU A 53 -4.09 -5.15 -3.52
C LEU A 53 -4.95 -6.33 -3.98
N LEU A 54 -4.41 -7.19 -4.83
CA LEU A 54 -5.11 -8.38 -5.27
C LEU A 54 -5.35 -9.36 -4.12
N LYS A 55 -4.37 -9.52 -3.27
CA LYS A 55 -4.47 -10.39 -2.10
C LYS A 55 -5.60 -9.95 -1.17
N LEU A 56 -5.82 -8.65 -1.05
CA LEU A 56 -6.86 -8.09 -0.18
C LEU A 56 -8.18 -7.81 -0.90
N ASN A 57 -8.27 -8.20 -2.17
CA ASN A 57 -9.47 -7.99 -3.00
C ASN A 57 -9.89 -6.51 -3.10
N VAL A 58 -8.91 -5.64 -3.26
CA VAL A 58 -9.18 -4.21 -3.40
C VAL A 58 -9.52 -3.89 -4.85
N ALA A 59 -10.57 -3.10 -5.05
CA ALA A 59 -10.95 -2.66 -6.40
C ALA A 59 -9.88 -1.73 -6.98
N GLN A 60 -9.68 -1.80 -8.30
CA GLN A 60 -8.61 -1.05 -8.95
C GLN A 60 -8.85 0.45 -9.05
N ASP A 61 -10.08 0.89 -8.86
CA ASP A 61 -10.44 2.30 -8.94
C ASP A 61 -10.29 3.04 -7.60
N ILE A 62 -9.84 2.35 -6.56
CA ILE A 62 -9.68 2.95 -5.25
C ILE A 62 -8.33 3.68 -5.19
N PRO A 63 -8.31 4.95 -4.73
CA PRO A 63 -7.06 5.68 -4.65
C PRO A 63 -6.09 5.08 -3.65
N VAL A 64 -4.81 5.16 -3.96
CA VAL A 64 -3.73 4.65 -3.12
C VAL A 64 -2.85 5.84 -2.71
N ILE A 65 -2.68 6.00 -1.41
CA ILE A 65 -1.87 7.07 -0.84
C ILE A 65 -0.61 6.43 -0.27
N ILE A 66 0.54 6.80 -0.83
CA ILE A 66 1.82 6.23 -0.41
C ILE A 66 2.60 7.27 0.36
N SER A 67 3.05 6.88 1.54
CA SER A 67 3.90 7.72 2.38
C SER A 67 5.19 6.97 2.72
N GLY A 68 6.09 7.63 3.43
CA GLY A 68 7.37 7.05 3.78
C GLY A 68 8.42 7.34 2.73
N MET A 69 9.44 6.49 2.66
CA MET A 69 10.58 6.73 1.77
C MET A 69 10.20 6.71 0.30
N ALA A 70 9.27 5.85 -0.09
CA ALA A 70 8.85 5.79 -1.48
C ALA A 70 8.15 7.07 -1.91
N GLY A 71 7.30 7.62 -1.05
CA GLY A 71 6.64 8.90 -1.32
C GLY A 71 7.63 10.06 -1.33
N ALA A 72 8.59 10.06 -0.42
CA ALA A 72 9.59 11.09 -0.33
C ALA A 72 10.51 11.12 -1.56
N ALA A 73 10.78 9.96 -2.13
CA ALA A 73 11.64 9.87 -3.31
C ALA A 73 11.04 10.53 -4.55
N GLN A 74 9.74 10.77 -4.53
CA GLN A 74 9.05 11.43 -5.63
C GLN A 74 9.15 12.96 -5.54
N GLY A 75 9.38 13.45 -4.34
CA GLY A 75 9.40 14.88 -4.08
C GLY A 75 10.52 15.66 -4.70
#